data_f25a32694a8e19b89537c07787e56bf0
#
_entry.id   f25a32694a8e19b89537c07787e56bf0
#
_cell.length_a   1.000
_cell.length_b   1.000
_cell.length_c   1.000
_cell.angle_alpha   90.00
_cell.angle_beta   90.00
_cell.angle_gamma   90.00
#
_symmetry.space_group_name_H-M   'P 1'
#
loop_
_entity.id
_entity.type
_entity.pdbx_description
1 polymer ?
#
loop_
_entity_poly.entity_id
_entity_poly.type
_entity_poly.pdbx_seq_one_letter_code
_entity_poly.pdbx_strand_id
1 'polypeptide(L)'
;MKIIDKKLAELTPYANNPRLNDGAVDAVAASIKAFGFKVPLVVTADGVIVAGHTRLKAAQKLGLKTVPCIVADDLTPEQIKAFRLADNKVGELAGWDFEKLDLELEELDFDMTPFGFDEVGEVSREAPEDFKEFDEDIPVKNKCPKCGYEW
;
A
#
# COMPACT_ATOMS: atom_id res chain seq x y z
N MET A 1 -2.80 26.14 -0.17
CA MET A 1 -2.20 25.00 0.58
C MET A 1 -0.73 25.33 0.84
N LYS A 2 -0.25 25.27 2.08
CA LYS A 2 1.12 25.61 2.50
C LYS A 2 1.72 24.42 3.27
N ILE A 3 2.97 24.09 2.96
CA ILE A 3 3.73 23.09 3.72
C ILE A 3 4.47 23.81 4.85
N ILE A 4 4.36 23.29 6.07
CA ILE A 4 5.02 23.80 7.27
C ILE A 4 5.71 22.65 7.98
N ASP A 5 6.84 22.91 8.63
CA ASP A 5 7.49 21.94 9.51
C ASP A 5 6.84 21.97 10.90
N LYS A 6 6.40 20.81 11.37
CA LYS A 6 5.91 20.62 12.74
C LYS A 6 6.82 19.68 13.52
N LYS A 7 6.97 19.91 14.81
CA LYS A 7 7.68 18.99 15.70
C LYS A 7 6.88 17.72 15.87
N LEU A 8 7.55 16.56 15.89
CA LEU A 8 6.88 15.27 16.13
C LEU A 8 6.12 15.25 17.45
N ALA A 9 6.59 15.97 18.46
CA ALA A 9 5.92 16.10 19.77
C ALA A 9 4.59 16.86 19.70
N GLU A 10 4.34 17.62 18.63
CA GLU A 10 3.10 18.39 18.40
C GLU A 10 2.06 17.58 17.60
N LEU A 11 2.42 16.36 17.20
CA LEU A 11 1.59 15.52 16.34
C LEU A 11 0.98 14.36 17.13
N THR A 12 -0.32 14.20 16.99
CA THR A 12 -1.09 13.15 17.66
C THR A 12 -1.68 12.19 16.62
N PRO A 13 -1.40 10.87 16.69
CA PRO A 13 -2.09 9.90 15.86
C PRO A 13 -3.61 9.93 16.13
N TYR A 14 -4.40 9.74 15.08
CA TYR A 14 -5.83 9.59 15.25
C TYR A 14 -6.16 8.26 15.91
N ALA A 15 -6.77 8.29 17.10
CA ALA A 15 -6.99 7.10 17.93
C ALA A 15 -7.86 6.01 17.27
N ASN A 16 -8.85 6.42 16.45
CA ASN A 16 -9.76 5.51 15.77
C ASN A 16 -9.31 5.23 14.31
N ASN A 17 -8.00 5.21 14.04
CA ASN A 17 -7.51 4.86 12.72
C ASN A 17 -7.79 3.38 12.42
N PRO A 18 -8.61 3.04 11.40
CA PRO A 18 -8.97 1.66 11.12
C PRO A 18 -7.87 0.88 10.37
N ARG A 19 -6.84 1.57 9.85
CA ARG A 19 -5.82 0.96 9.03
C ARG A 19 -4.70 0.36 9.87
N LEU A 20 -4.41 -0.92 9.64
CA LEU A 20 -3.24 -1.61 10.17
C LEU A 20 -2.05 -1.33 9.26
N ASN A 21 -1.06 -0.62 9.74
CA ASN A 21 0.06 -0.12 8.90
C ASN A 21 1.44 -0.41 9.50
N ASP A 22 1.53 -1.25 10.53
CA ASP A 22 2.81 -1.54 11.19
C ASP A 22 3.79 -2.28 10.25
N GLY A 23 3.30 -3.19 9.42
CA GLY A 23 4.12 -3.91 8.45
C GLY A 23 4.78 -3.03 7.36
N ALA A 24 4.22 -1.85 7.09
CA ALA A 24 4.77 -0.94 6.09
C ALA A 24 5.76 0.10 6.66
N VAL A 25 5.95 0.14 7.99
CA VAL A 25 6.77 1.19 8.63
C VAL A 25 8.23 1.13 8.18
N ASP A 26 8.77 -0.07 8.03
CA ASP A 26 10.18 -0.26 7.68
C ASP A 26 10.47 0.16 6.24
N ALA A 27 9.61 -0.21 5.30
CA ALA A 27 9.73 0.21 3.91
C ALA A 27 9.60 1.74 3.77
N VAL A 28 8.65 2.35 4.49
CA VAL A 28 8.49 3.81 4.49
C VAL A 28 9.69 4.50 5.16
N ALA A 29 10.26 3.94 6.22
CA ALA A 29 11.46 4.47 6.86
C ALA A 29 12.68 4.37 5.92
N ALA A 30 12.84 3.26 5.21
CA ALA A 30 13.87 3.10 4.18
C ALA A 30 13.72 4.17 3.08
N SER A 31 12.50 4.37 2.59
CA SER A 31 12.21 5.41 1.59
C SER A 31 12.54 6.83 2.08
N ILE A 32 12.15 7.17 3.31
CA ILE A 32 12.48 8.48 3.89
C ILE A 32 14.00 8.64 4.06
N LYS A 33 14.70 7.59 4.43
CA LYS A 33 16.17 7.60 4.57
C LYS A 33 16.87 7.78 3.23
N ALA A 34 16.41 7.10 2.18
CA ALA A 34 17.02 7.15 0.85
C ALA A 34 16.72 8.44 0.11
N PHE A 35 15.48 8.91 0.13
CA PHE A 35 15.01 10.00 -0.72
C PHE A 35 14.64 11.28 0.06
N GLY A 36 14.65 11.23 1.38
CA GLY A 36 14.15 12.30 2.22
C GLY A 36 12.61 12.28 2.34
N PHE A 37 12.08 13.16 3.18
CA PHE A 37 10.63 13.25 3.43
C PHE A 37 9.93 14.00 2.27
N LYS A 38 9.54 13.30 1.21
CA LYS A 38 9.00 13.89 -0.04
C LYS A 38 7.49 14.11 -0.02
N VAL A 39 6.74 13.32 0.76
CA VAL A 39 5.28 13.39 0.84
C VAL A 39 4.87 13.86 2.23
N PRO A 40 4.42 15.11 2.41
CA PRO A 40 4.05 15.66 3.72
C PRO A 40 2.94 14.87 4.43
N LEU A 41 2.86 15.00 5.75
CA LEU A 41 1.70 14.57 6.54
C LEU A 41 0.55 15.54 6.31
N VAL A 42 -0.70 15.06 6.34
CA VAL A 42 -1.87 15.92 6.44
C VAL A 42 -2.36 15.90 7.89
N VAL A 43 -2.52 17.06 8.48
CA VAL A 43 -2.87 17.21 9.90
C VAL A 43 -3.98 18.26 10.09
N THR A 44 -4.70 18.16 11.18
CA THR A 44 -5.61 19.21 11.61
C THR A 44 -4.84 20.40 12.22
N ALA A 45 -5.49 21.51 12.48
CA ALA A 45 -4.86 22.69 13.10
C ALA A 45 -4.25 22.37 14.48
N ASP A 46 -4.90 21.50 15.25
CA ASP A 46 -4.46 20.98 16.55
C ASP A 46 -3.46 19.82 16.48
N GLY A 47 -2.99 19.45 15.27
CA GLY A 47 -1.92 18.49 15.09
C GLY A 47 -2.35 17.01 15.05
N VAL A 48 -3.65 16.71 14.96
CA VAL A 48 -4.12 15.34 14.79
C VAL A 48 -3.89 14.87 13.36
N ILE A 49 -3.32 13.68 13.18
CA ILE A 49 -3.03 13.12 11.85
C ILE A 49 -4.34 12.82 11.10
N VAL A 50 -4.42 13.34 9.90
CA VAL A 50 -5.48 13.04 8.92
C VAL A 50 -4.99 11.99 7.94
N ALA A 51 -3.82 12.19 7.31
CA ALA A 51 -3.20 11.22 6.42
C ALA A 51 -1.69 11.09 6.71
N GLY A 52 -1.16 9.86 6.61
CA GLY A 52 0.27 9.58 6.77
C GLY A 52 0.68 8.97 8.12
N HIS A 53 -0.19 8.21 8.79
CA HIS A 53 0.15 7.52 10.05
C HIS A 53 1.40 6.65 9.94
N THR A 54 1.60 5.93 8.84
CA THR A 54 2.80 5.13 8.58
C THR A 54 4.05 6.01 8.52
N ARG A 55 3.97 7.16 7.82
CA ARG A 55 5.07 8.14 7.73
C ARG A 55 5.40 8.76 9.08
N LEU A 56 4.40 9.00 9.93
CA LEU A 56 4.63 9.45 11.32
C LEU A 56 5.42 8.41 12.11
N LYS A 57 5.00 7.13 12.07
CA LYS A 57 5.71 6.03 12.75
C LYS A 57 7.14 5.85 12.20
N ALA A 58 7.32 5.94 10.89
CA ALA A 58 8.63 5.88 10.25
C ALA A 58 9.54 7.05 10.70
N ALA A 59 9.00 8.27 10.76
CA ALA A 59 9.74 9.43 11.26
C ALA A 59 10.16 9.27 12.72
N GLN A 60 9.29 8.72 13.57
CA GLN A 60 9.60 8.38 14.96
C GLN A 60 10.72 7.33 15.04
N LYS A 61 10.65 6.27 14.24
CA LYS A 61 11.67 5.22 14.15
C LYS A 61 13.04 5.78 13.72
N LEU A 62 13.04 6.75 12.79
CA LEU A 62 14.25 7.44 12.32
C LEU A 62 14.77 8.52 13.28
N GLY A 63 14.07 8.80 14.36
CA GLY A 63 14.47 9.83 15.33
C GLY A 63 14.41 11.26 14.79
N LEU A 64 13.56 11.52 13.79
CA LEU A 64 13.38 12.86 13.25
C LEU A 64 12.75 13.77 14.31
N LYS A 65 13.15 15.04 14.33
CA LYS A 65 12.61 16.03 15.27
C LYS A 65 11.41 16.78 14.70
N THR A 66 11.43 17.01 13.40
CA THR A 66 10.41 17.75 12.65
C THR A 66 10.05 16.98 11.37
N VAL A 67 8.85 17.19 10.89
CA VAL A 67 8.35 16.61 9.64
C VAL A 67 7.50 17.64 8.88
N PRO A 68 7.53 17.62 7.54
CA PRO A 68 6.69 18.49 6.73
C PRO A 68 5.22 18.09 6.84
N CYS A 69 4.37 19.09 7.08
CA CYS A 69 2.94 18.92 7.25
C CYS A 69 2.15 19.90 6.40
N ILE A 70 0.99 19.46 5.97
CA ILE A 70 -0.08 20.29 5.38
C ILE A 70 -1.19 20.37 6.42
N VAL A 71 -1.62 21.57 6.77
CA VAL A 71 -2.76 21.78 7.66
C VAL A 71 -4.03 21.78 6.82
N ALA A 72 -4.96 20.87 7.15
CA ALA A 72 -6.30 20.80 6.57
C ALA A 72 -7.25 21.73 7.35
N ASP A 73 -7.06 23.02 7.17
CA ASP A 73 -7.85 24.09 7.81
C ASP A 73 -9.06 24.53 6.96
N ASP A 74 -9.15 24.00 5.76
CA ASP A 74 -10.21 24.24 4.78
C ASP A 74 -11.33 23.16 4.79
N LEU A 75 -11.20 22.14 5.65
CA LEU A 75 -12.15 21.03 5.76
C LEU A 75 -12.95 21.08 7.07
N THR A 76 -14.23 20.75 6.99
CA THR A 76 -15.06 20.55 8.19
C THR A 76 -14.64 19.26 8.92
N PRO A 77 -14.98 19.10 10.22
CA PRO A 77 -14.68 17.87 10.97
C PRO A 77 -15.24 16.60 10.33
N GLU A 78 -16.38 16.69 9.66
CA GLU A 78 -16.98 15.57 8.94
C GLU A 78 -16.19 15.24 7.66
N GLN A 79 -15.79 16.27 6.90
CA GLN A 79 -14.95 16.10 5.71
C GLN A 79 -13.58 15.53 6.07
N ILE A 80 -12.98 15.91 7.20
CA ILE A 80 -11.73 15.32 7.69
C ILE A 80 -11.88 13.81 7.95
N LYS A 81 -13.00 13.38 8.54
CA LYS A 81 -13.29 11.95 8.75
C LYS A 81 -13.47 11.22 7.43
N ALA A 82 -14.24 11.79 6.50
CA ALA A 82 -14.47 11.22 5.19
C ALA A 82 -13.17 11.15 4.37
N PHE A 83 -12.38 12.22 4.35
CA PHE A 83 -11.10 12.27 3.63
C PHE A 83 -10.12 11.22 4.15
N ARG A 84 -10.03 11.00 5.45
CA ARG A 84 -9.18 9.98 6.06
C ARG A 84 -9.47 8.57 5.53
N LEU A 85 -10.75 8.24 5.35
CA LEU A 85 -11.17 6.96 4.79
C LEU A 85 -10.96 6.89 3.27
N ALA A 86 -11.34 7.97 2.56
CA ALA A 86 -11.23 8.05 1.11
C ALA A 86 -9.78 7.97 0.63
N ASP A 87 -8.86 8.74 1.24
CA ASP A 87 -7.43 8.73 0.92
C ASP A 87 -6.82 7.33 0.98
N ASN A 88 -7.16 6.57 2.02
CA ASN A 88 -6.72 5.19 2.13
C ASN A 88 -7.37 4.27 1.09
N LYS A 89 -8.68 4.40 0.87
CA LYS A 89 -9.42 3.49 -0.02
C LYS A 89 -9.09 3.69 -1.49
N VAL A 90 -8.94 4.94 -1.91
CA VAL A 90 -8.59 5.27 -3.30
C VAL A 90 -7.22 4.70 -3.68
N GLY A 91 -6.25 4.72 -2.75
CA GLY A 91 -4.94 4.11 -2.98
C GLY A 91 -4.98 2.59 -3.21
N GLU A 92 -6.00 1.90 -2.70
CA GLU A 92 -6.18 0.46 -2.91
C GLU A 92 -6.80 0.10 -4.27
N LEU A 93 -7.38 1.09 -4.98
CA LEU A 93 -7.99 0.87 -6.30
C LEU A 93 -6.96 0.87 -7.43
N ALA A 94 -5.76 1.39 -7.18
CA ALA A 94 -4.68 1.37 -8.15
C ALA A 94 -3.98 0.00 -8.14
N GLY A 95 -3.61 -0.48 -9.33
CA GLY A 95 -2.81 -1.69 -9.52
C GLY A 95 -1.55 -1.38 -10.31
N TRP A 96 -0.66 -2.37 -10.42
CA TRP A 96 0.54 -2.30 -11.21
C TRP A 96 0.31 -2.92 -12.60
N ASP A 97 0.83 -2.27 -13.62
CA ASP A 97 1.12 -2.88 -14.92
C ASP A 97 2.48 -3.57 -14.77
N PHE A 98 2.45 -4.87 -14.54
CA PHE A 98 3.67 -5.62 -14.20
C PHE A 98 4.69 -5.63 -15.33
N GLU A 99 4.27 -5.63 -16.61
CA GLU A 99 5.20 -5.59 -17.74
C GLU A 99 6.01 -4.29 -17.74
N LYS A 100 5.35 -3.16 -17.48
CA LYS A 100 6.03 -1.87 -17.40
C LYS A 100 6.84 -1.73 -16.11
N LEU A 101 6.33 -2.27 -15.00
CA LEU A 101 7.06 -2.26 -13.74
C LEU A 101 8.38 -3.00 -13.84
N ASP A 102 8.39 -4.18 -14.46
CA ASP A 102 9.58 -4.99 -14.64
C ASP A 102 10.64 -4.24 -15.48
N LEU A 103 10.22 -3.59 -16.57
CA LEU A 103 11.12 -2.78 -17.40
C LEU A 103 11.73 -1.60 -16.61
N GLU A 104 10.93 -0.90 -15.81
CA GLU A 104 11.41 0.20 -14.97
C GLU A 104 12.40 -0.29 -13.89
N LEU A 105 12.14 -1.46 -13.29
CA LEU A 105 13.02 -2.04 -12.29
C LEU A 105 14.35 -2.52 -12.89
N GLU A 106 14.34 -3.08 -14.11
CA GLU A 106 15.55 -3.50 -14.84
C GLU A 106 16.47 -2.32 -15.20
N GLU A 107 15.92 -1.13 -15.47
CA GLU A 107 16.68 0.07 -15.78
C GLU A 107 17.30 0.75 -14.54
N LEU A 108 16.87 0.35 -13.33
CA LEU A 108 17.33 0.97 -12.09
C LEU A 108 18.61 0.29 -11.55
N ASP A 109 19.69 1.04 -11.49
CA ASP A 109 20.88 0.66 -10.69
C ASP A 109 20.70 1.09 -9.22
N PHE A 110 19.60 0.60 -8.60
CA PHE A 110 19.22 0.92 -7.24
C PHE A 110 18.48 -0.24 -6.58
N ASP A 111 18.93 -0.65 -5.38
CA ASP A 111 18.26 -1.72 -4.63
C ASP A 111 16.85 -1.30 -4.19
N MET A 112 15.83 -1.93 -4.78
CA MET A 112 14.42 -1.69 -4.51
C MET A 112 13.83 -2.62 -3.46
N THR A 113 14.57 -3.64 -3.00
CA THR A 113 14.15 -4.62 -1.98
C THR A 113 13.66 -3.97 -0.68
N PRO A 114 14.33 -2.91 -0.12
CA PRO A 114 13.88 -2.27 1.11
C PRO A 114 12.51 -1.59 1.02
N PHE A 115 11.99 -1.39 -0.20
CA PHE A 115 10.70 -0.73 -0.45
C PHE A 115 9.56 -1.73 -0.70
N GLY A 116 9.86 -3.06 -0.60
CA GLY A 116 8.89 -4.13 -0.80
C GLY A 116 8.81 -4.64 -2.24
N PHE A 117 9.77 -4.25 -3.08
CA PHE A 117 10.03 -4.94 -4.33
C PHE A 117 11.08 -6.01 -3.99
N ASP A 118 10.61 -7.18 -3.58
CA ASP A 118 11.48 -8.34 -3.50
C ASP A 118 12.15 -8.51 -4.86
N GLU A 119 13.41 -8.99 -4.90
CA GLU A 119 14.02 -9.29 -6.18
C GLU A 119 12.94 -9.96 -7.02
N VAL A 120 12.71 -9.43 -8.21
CA VAL A 120 11.88 -10.09 -9.21
C VAL A 120 12.67 -11.36 -9.61
N GLY A 121 12.87 -12.18 -8.59
CA GLY A 121 13.25 -13.56 -8.71
C GLY A 121 12.07 -14.17 -9.42
N GLU A 122 12.31 -14.64 -10.61
CA GLU A 122 11.48 -15.53 -11.39
C GLU A 122 10.31 -16.00 -10.53
N VAL A 123 9.14 -15.35 -10.66
CA VAL A 123 7.90 -16.02 -10.31
C VAL A 123 8.05 -17.32 -11.05
N SER A 124 8.40 -18.38 -10.33
CA SER A 124 8.58 -19.68 -10.91
C SER A 124 7.28 -19.97 -11.64
N ARG A 125 7.28 -19.72 -12.94
CA ARG A 125 6.23 -20.15 -13.86
C ARG A 125 6.27 -21.67 -14.01
N GLU A 126 6.92 -22.33 -13.07
CA GLU A 126 6.78 -23.76 -12.90
C GLU A 126 5.33 -23.99 -12.48
N ALA A 127 4.56 -24.46 -13.44
CA ALA A 127 3.26 -25.04 -13.17
C ALA A 127 3.43 -26.00 -11.99
N PRO A 128 2.52 -26.01 -10.99
CA PRO A 128 2.61 -26.96 -9.90
C PRO A 128 2.85 -28.35 -10.47
N GLU A 129 3.82 -29.08 -9.93
CA GLU A 129 4.18 -30.44 -10.40
C GLU A 129 3.00 -31.42 -10.40
N ASP A 130 1.89 -31.04 -9.79
CA ASP A 130 0.62 -31.77 -9.72
C ASP A 130 -0.48 -31.24 -10.65
N PHE A 131 -0.15 -30.78 -11.85
CA PHE A 131 -1.16 -30.63 -12.88
C PHE A 131 -1.61 -32.05 -13.28
N LYS A 132 -2.72 -32.53 -12.68
CA LYS A 132 -3.40 -33.74 -13.18
C LYS A 132 -3.83 -33.43 -14.61
N GLU A 133 -3.20 -34.10 -15.58
CA GLU A 133 -3.75 -34.17 -16.93
C GLU A 133 -5.14 -34.83 -16.79
N PHE A 134 -6.16 -34.05 -17.08
CA PHE A 134 -7.50 -34.58 -17.26
C PHE A 134 -7.52 -35.14 -18.67
N ASP A 135 -7.40 -36.47 -18.79
CA ASP A 135 -7.66 -37.16 -20.04
C ASP A 135 -9.18 -37.13 -20.37
N GLU A 136 -9.53 -37.52 -21.57
CA GLU A 136 -10.90 -37.47 -22.09
C GLU A 136 -11.88 -38.39 -21.33
N ASP A 137 -11.41 -39.19 -20.36
CA ASP A 137 -12.19 -40.15 -19.57
C ASP A 137 -12.61 -39.55 -18.20
N ILE A 138 -13.16 -38.33 -18.21
CA ILE A 138 -13.79 -37.76 -17.01
C ILE A 138 -15.04 -38.57 -16.67
N PRO A 139 -15.14 -39.28 -15.50
CA PRO A 139 -16.32 -40.01 -15.14
C PRO A 139 -17.50 -39.06 -14.97
N VAL A 140 -18.37 -39.01 -15.95
CA VAL A 140 -19.63 -38.24 -15.91
C VAL A 140 -20.59 -38.87 -14.91
N LYS A 141 -21.02 -38.06 -13.93
CA LYS A 141 -21.89 -38.51 -12.86
C LYS A 141 -23.39 -38.38 -13.21
N ASN A 142 -23.70 -37.54 -14.17
CA ASN A 142 -25.10 -37.23 -14.50
C ASN A 142 -25.30 -37.36 -16.02
N LYS A 143 -26.47 -37.86 -16.39
CA LYS A 143 -26.90 -37.99 -17.79
C LYS A 143 -28.32 -37.44 -17.95
N CYS A 144 -28.49 -36.56 -18.92
CA CYS A 144 -29.81 -35.99 -19.22
C CYS A 144 -30.74 -37.05 -19.79
N PRO A 145 -31.88 -37.38 -19.13
CA PRO A 145 -32.80 -38.42 -19.60
C PRO A 145 -33.50 -38.04 -20.91
N LYS A 146 -33.46 -36.78 -21.32
CA LYS A 146 -34.17 -36.26 -22.50
C LYS A 146 -33.30 -36.24 -23.76
N CYS A 147 -32.03 -35.85 -23.66
CA CYS A 147 -31.11 -35.69 -24.82
C CYS A 147 -29.85 -36.53 -24.73
N GLY A 148 -29.59 -37.22 -23.61
CA GLY A 148 -28.40 -38.05 -23.44
C GLY A 148 -27.12 -37.30 -23.11
N TYR A 149 -27.14 -35.97 -22.95
CA TYR A 149 -25.98 -35.17 -22.57
C TYR A 149 -25.47 -35.59 -21.18
N GLU A 150 -24.16 -35.77 -21.06
CA GLU A 150 -23.48 -36.20 -19.84
C GLU A 150 -22.64 -35.04 -19.26
N TRP A 151 -22.72 -34.79 -17.92
CA TRP A 151 -21.98 -33.73 -17.21
C TRP A 151 -21.57 -34.15 -15.79
#